data_ba24e0c4b863d5d1233f21e166ed8463
#
_entry.id   ba24e0c4b863d5d1233f21e166ed8463
#
_cell.length_a   1.000
_cell.length_b   1.000
_cell.length_c   1.000
_cell.angle_alpha   90.00
_cell.angle_beta   90.00
_cell.angle_gamma   90.00
#
_symmetry.space_group_name_H-M   'P 1'
#
loop_
_entity.id
_entity.type
_entity.pdbx_description
1 polymer ?
#
loop_
_entity_poly.entity_id
_entity_poly.type
_entity_poly.pdbx_seq_one_letter_code
_entity_poly.pdbx_strand_id
1 'polypeptide(L)'
;MRKLVLFTLLLILPALTMRPLTQTAAAPHSDLEEKSICLTFDDGPTDSTTPHILDILKSENVKATFFVIGKQVRSREEILRREYEEGHRIAIHTYSHEYKAIYTSEETLRSDILQCRKAILKVLPAWNCDLYRFPGGSWGIRDELKETVKKMKLRAVDWNASAEDAVNPAATADKLFDYVLSSAGNRKHIVLLMHDGVGYKATVQALPKIIQYFREKGYKFQLL
;
A
#
# COMPACT_ATOMS: atom_id res chain seq x y z
N MET A 1 -84.90 24.21 49.76
CA MET A 1 -83.54 24.59 50.21
C MET A 1 -82.61 23.43 49.95
N ARG A 2 -81.87 23.48 48.84
CA ARG A 2 -80.90 22.42 48.43
C ARG A 2 -79.50 22.85 48.85
N LYS A 3 -78.84 22.07 49.70
CA LYS A 3 -77.48 22.29 50.16
C LYS A 3 -76.54 21.78 49.08
N LEU A 4 -75.69 22.70 48.50
CA LEU A 4 -74.65 22.34 47.56
C LEU A 4 -73.41 21.88 48.35
N VAL A 5 -72.97 20.63 48.18
CA VAL A 5 -71.74 20.10 48.74
C VAL A 5 -70.64 20.27 47.71
N LEU A 6 -69.66 21.08 48.03
CA LEU A 6 -68.45 21.30 47.18
C LEU A 6 -67.45 20.23 47.45
N PHE A 7 -67.16 19.32 46.52
CA PHE A 7 -66.07 18.36 46.58
C PHE A 7 -64.79 19.04 46.03
N THR A 8 -63.84 19.30 46.92
CA THR A 8 -62.50 19.74 46.55
C THR A 8 -61.65 18.53 46.13
N LEU A 9 -61.35 18.45 44.87
CA LEU A 9 -60.44 17.40 44.32
C LEU A 9 -58.99 17.86 44.50
N LEU A 10 -58.28 17.15 45.39
CA LEU A 10 -56.88 17.36 45.67
C LEU A 10 -56.04 16.61 44.58
N LEU A 11 -55.48 17.34 43.61
CA LEU A 11 -54.57 16.80 42.61
C LEU A 11 -53.17 16.57 43.24
N ILE A 12 -52.83 15.31 43.47
CA ILE A 12 -51.45 14.90 43.86
C ILE A 12 -50.63 14.75 42.58
N LEU A 13 -49.71 15.70 42.29
CA LEU A 13 -48.71 15.55 41.27
C LEU A 13 -47.60 14.57 41.75
N PRO A 14 -47.22 13.56 40.96
CA PRO A 14 -46.06 12.75 41.31
C PRO A 14 -44.78 13.53 41.09
N ALA A 15 -43.95 13.61 42.13
CA ALA A 15 -42.61 14.18 42.04
C ALA A 15 -41.73 13.37 41.08
N LEU A 16 -41.38 13.95 39.95
CA LEU A 16 -40.44 13.36 38.99
C LEU A 16 -39.03 13.45 39.59
N THR A 17 -38.53 12.33 40.14
CA THR A 17 -37.15 12.24 40.61
C THR A 17 -36.23 12.20 39.39
N MET A 18 -35.59 13.32 39.10
CA MET A 18 -34.47 13.37 38.13
C MET A 18 -33.32 12.50 38.68
N ARG A 19 -33.06 11.36 38.02
CA ARG A 19 -31.82 10.62 38.21
C ARG A 19 -30.68 11.45 37.59
N PRO A 20 -29.56 11.65 38.30
CA PRO A 20 -28.39 12.28 37.68
C PRO A 20 -27.88 11.36 36.56
N LEU A 21 -27.74 11.91 35.35
CA LEU A 21 -26.99 11.28 34.27
C LEU A 21 -25.53 11.15 34.74
N THR A 22 -25.17 9.92 35.13
CA THR A 22 -23.74 9.59 35.30
C THR A 22 -23.09 9.74 33.92
N GLN A 23 -22.35 10.83 33.73
CA GLN A 23 -21.45 11.01 32.64
C GLN A 23 -20.42 9.87 32.74
N THR A 24 -20.60 8.83 31.92
CA THR A 24 -19.55 7.83 31.68
C THR A 24 -18.37 8.61 31.08
N ALA A 25 -17.33 8.80 31.89
CA ALA A 25 -16.05 9.31 31.39
C ALA A 25 -15.65 8.41 30.23
N ALA A 26 -15.57 8.98 29.02
CA ALA A 26 -14.96 8.33 27.88
C ALA A 26 -13.56 7.89 28.32
N ALA A 27 -13.26 6.61 28.19
CA ALA A 27 -11.92 6.10 28.42
C ALA A 27 -10.95 6.96 27.58
N PRO A 28 -9.78 7.32 28.09
CA PRO A 28 -8.83 8.08 27.31
C PRO A 28 -8.55 7.27 26.04
N HIS A 29 -8.90 7.84 24.87
CA HIS A 29 -8.36 7.39 23.60
C HIS A 29 -6.85 7.48 23.77
N SER A 30 -6.19 6.34 23.94
CA SER A 30 -4.75 6.28 23.82
C SER A 30 -4.46 6.70 22.37
N ASP A 31 -3.84 7.86 22.20
CA ASP A 31 -3.21 8.30 20.96
C ASP A 31 -2.02 7.38 20.64
N LEU A 32 -2.29 6.08 20.52
CA LEU A 32 -1.37 5.16 19.89
C LEU A 32 -1.45 5.47 18.41
N GLU A 33 -0.55 6.36 17.95
CA GLU A 33 -0.38 6.64 16.52
C GLU A 33 -0.40 5.31 15.77
N GLU A 34 -1.36 5.18 14.87
CA GLU A 34 -1.64 3.96 14.13
C GLU A 34 -0.44 3.57 13.25
N LYS A 35 0.11 2.38 13.48
CA LYS A 35 1.21 1.85 12.67
C LYS A 35 0.69 1.31 11.36
N SER A 36 1.35 1.63 10.26
CA SER A 36 0.98 1.13 8.93
C SER A 36 2.18 0.65 8.13
N ILE A 37 1.93 -0.32 7.26
CA ILE A 37 2.91 -0.83 6.31
C ILE A 37 2.27 -0.99 4.93
N CYS A 38 2.95 -0.44 3.91
CA CYS A 38 2.65 -0.67 2.51
C CYS A 38 3.68 -1.66 1.96
N LEU A 39 3.23 -2.86 1.60
CA LEU A 39 4.06 -3.80 0.85
C LEU A 39 4.13 -3.35 -0.60
N THR A 40 5.33 -3.21 -1.15
CA THR A 40 5.52 -2.81 -2.54
C THR A 40 6.47 -3.76 -3.25
N PHE A 41 6.14 -4.07 -4.50
CA PHE A 41 6.91 -4.95 -5.37
C PHE A 41 7.24 -4.24 -6.68
N ASP A 42 8.49 -4.30 -7.09
CA ASP A 42 8.99 -3.72 -8.34
C ASP A 42 9.35 -4.83 -9.35
N ASP A 43 9.40 -4.49 -10.64
CA ASP A 43 9.91 -5.28 -11.78
C ASP A 43 8.99 -6.36 -12.36
N GLY A 44 7.82 -6.58 -11.78
CA GLY A 44 6.82 -7.50 -12.34
C GLY A 44 6.00 -6.91 -13.52
N PRO A 45 4.98 -7.68 -13.96
CA PRO A 45 4.69 -9.05 -13.59
C PRO A 45 5.64 -10.08 -14.19
N THR A 46 5.88 -11.19 -13.48
CA THR A 46 6.69 -12.32 -14.00
C THR A 46 5.99 -13.67 -13.75
N ASP A 47 6.27 -14.66 -14.62
CA ASP A 47 5.66 -16.00 -14.49
C ASP A 47 6.21 -16.78 -13.29
N SER A 48 7.45 -16.50 -12.89
CA SER A 48 8.15 -17.26 -11.86
C SER A 48 7.95 -16.76 -10.45
N THR A 49 7.52 -15.53 -10.26
CA THR A 49 7.51 -14.88 -8.93
C THR A 49 6.15 -14.27 -8.60
N THR A 50 5.60 -13.45 -9.46
CA THR A 50 4.36 -12.68 -9.20
C THR A 50 3.18 -13.59 -8.81
N PRO A 51 2.86 -14.72 -9.50
CA PRO A 51 1.73 -15.56 -9.12
C PRO A 51 1.86 -16.13 -7.70
N HIS A 52 3.07 -16.50 -7.27
CA HIS A 52 3.32 -17.03 -5.93
C HIS A 52 3.15 -15.95 -4.84
N ILE A 53 3.58 -14.72 -5.13
CA ILE A 53 3.34 -13.57 -4.25
C ILE A 53 1.84 -13.33 -4.10
N LEU A 54 1.08 -13.35 -5.20
CA LEU A 54 -0.38 -13.17 -5.19
C LEU A 54 -1.08 -14.26 -4.36
N ASP A 55 -0.66 -15.53 -4.50
CA ASP A 55 -1.21 -16.63 -3.70
C ASP A 55 -1.01 -16.38 -2.20
N ILE A 56 0.19 -15.92 -1.79
CA ILE A 56 0.50 -15.60 -0.40
C ILE A 56 -0.34 -14.40 0.07
N LEU A 57 -0.36 -13.30 -0.68
CA LEU A 57 -1.12 -12.10 -0.32
C LEU A 57 -2.62 -12.41 -0.16
N LYS A 58 -3.16 -13.28 -1.02
CA LYS A 58 -4.55 -13.75 -0.95
C LYS A 58 -4.79 -14.59 0.30
N SER A 59 -3.93 -15.57 0.60
CA SER A 59 -4.06 -16.41 1.78
C SER A 59 -3.95 -15.62 3.09
N GLU A 60 -3.12 -14.57 3.10
CA GLU A 60 -2.90 -13.68 4.23
C GLU A 60 -3.93 -12.53 4.31
N ASN A 61 -4.83 -12.40 3.32
CA ASN A 61 -5.77 -11.30 3.18
C ASN A 61 -5.10 -9.91 3.25
N VAL A 62 -3.97 -9.76 2.57
CA VAL A 62 -3.18 -8.53 2.50
C VAL A 62 -3.16 -8.02 1.05
N LYS A 63 -3.22 -6.69 0.89
CA LYS A 63 -3.07 -6.04 -0.41
C LYS A 63 -1.73 -5.34 -0.50
N ALA A 64 -1.19 -5.24 -1.73
CA ALA A 64 0.10 -4.65 -2.02
C ALA A 64 0.03 -3.71 -3.22
N THR A 65 1.07 -2.91 -3.41
CA THR A 65 1.25 -2.08 -4.61
C THR A 65 2.36 -2.66 -5.48
N PHE A 66 2.06 -2.89 -6.75
CA PHE A 66 3.00 -3.41 -7.74
C PHE A 66 3.41 -2.28 -8.70
N PHE A 67 4.70 -1.98 -8.74
CA PHE A 67 5.28 -1.04 -9.69
C PHE A 67 5.77 -1.83 -10.91
N VAL A 68 4.98 -1.82 -11.96
CA VAL A 68 5.14 -2.75 -13.08
C VAL A 68 6.03 -2.22 -14.20
N ILE A 69 6.73 -3.13 -14.88
CA ILE A 69 7.47 -2.88 -16.11
C ILE A 69 6.55 -3.12 -17.32
N GLY A 70 6.37 -2.11 -18.16
CA GLY A 70 5.47 -2.18 -19.30
C GLY A 70 5.82 -3.27 -20.32
N LYS A 71 7.10 -3.57 -20.53
CA LYS A 71 7.54 -4.72 -21.37
C LYS A 71 7.03 -6.06 -20.77
N GLN A 72 7.07 -6.20 -19.45
CA GLN A 72 6.58 -7.41 -18.75
C GLN A 72 5.06 -7.52 -18.86
N VAL A 73 4.34 -6.42 -18.65
CA VAL A 73 2.88 -6.34 -18.81
C VAL A 73 2.43 -6.87 -20.17
N ARG A 74 3.10 -6.46 -21.26
CA ARG A 74 2.73 -6.90 -22.62
C ARG A 74 2.82 -8.39 -22.84
N SER A 75 3.66 -9.07 -22.11
CA SER A 75 3.87 -10.53 -22.23
C SER A 75 3.05 -11.33 -21.22
N ARG A 76 2.43 -10.64 -20.21
CA ARG A 76 1.77 -11.30 -19.07
C ARG A 76 0.49 -10.58 -18.67
N GLU A 77 -0.36 -10.33 -19.67
CA GLU A 77 -1.61 -9.60 -19.49
C GLU A 77 -2.52 -10.25 -18.43
N GLU A 78 -2.56 -11.59 -18.36
CA GLU A 78 -3.38 -12.32 -17.40
C GLU A 78 -2.90 -12.16 -15.96
N ILE A 79 -1.58 -12.08 -15.74
CA ILE A 79 -1.03 -11.85 -14.38
C ILE A 79 -1.38 -10.44 -13.93
N LEU A 80 -1.24 -9.43 -14.80
CA LEU A 80 -1.64 -8.06 -14.48
C LEU A 80 -3.14 -7.94 -14.18
N ARG A 81 -4.00 -8.67 -14.91
CA ARG A 81 -5.44 -8.73 -14.60
C ARG A 81 -5.67 -9.29 -13.21
N ARG A 82 -5.01 -10.40 -12.89
CA ARG A 82 -5.10 -11.04 -11.59
C ARG A 82 -4.68 -10.10 -10.46
N GLU A 83 -3.53 -9.38 -10.59
CA GLU A 83 -3.09 -8.38 -9.63
C GLU A 83 -4.20 -7.35 -9.37
N TYR A 84 -4.80 -6.81 -10.43
CA TYR A 84 -5.83 -5.79 -10.34
C TYR A 84 -7.15 -6.32 -9.77
N GLU A 85 -7.63 -7.46 -10.23
CA GLU A 85 -8.89 -8.08 -9.81
C GLU A 85 -8.84 -8.57 -8.36
N GLU A 86 -7.68 -9.01 -7.89
CA GLU A 86 -7.46 -9.34 -6.48
C GLU A 86 -7.34 -8.09 -5.58
N GLY A 87 -7.49 -6.88 -6.13
CA GLY A 87 -7.57 -5.62 -5.39
C GLY A 87 -6.22 -5.02 -5.01
N HIS A 88 -5.15 -5.41 -5.67
CA HIS A 88 -3.85 -4.78 -5.54
C HIS A 88 -3.79 -3.48 -6.33
N ARG A 89 -2.89 -2.57 -5.95
CA ARG A 89 -2.66 -1.34 -6.70
C ARG A 89 -1.59 -1.57 -7.76
N ILE A 90 -1.91 -1.25 -9.01
CA ILE A 90 -0.94 -1.23 -10.10
C ILE A 90 -0.41 0.19 -10.26
N ALA A 91 0.90 0.35 -10.27
CA ALA A 91 1.59 1.63 -10.41
C ALA A 91 2.65 1.55 -11.51
N ILE A 92 3.11 2.70 -11.99
CA ILE A 92 4.10 2.77 -13.06
C ILE A 92 5.49 2.67 -12.45
N HIS A 93 6.30 1.70 -12.94
CA HIS A 93 7.74 1.71 -12.70
C HIS A 93 8.47 2.31 -13.89
N THR A 94 8.43 1.62 -15.02
CA THR A 94 9.09 1.97 -16.28
C THR A 94 8.51 1.11 -17.40
N TYR A 95 8.77 1.46 -18.64
CA TYR A 95 8.48 0.56 -19.73
C TYR A 95 9.63 -0.41 -20.00
N SER A 96 10.87 0.09 -20.01
CA SER A 96 12.03 -0.65 -20.48
C SER A 96 12.95 -1.16 -19.38
N HIS A 97 13.03 -0.47 -18.24
CA HIS A 97 13.98 -0.65 -17.13
C HIS A 97 15.46 -0.46 -17.57
N GLU A 98 15.69 0.34 -18.60
CA GLU A 98 17.03 0.61 -19.11
C GLU A 98 17.53 1.99 -18.61
N TYR A 99 18.11 2.04 -17.41
CA TYR A 99 18.53 3.28 -16.72
C TYR A 99 19.28 4.27 -17.64
N LYS A 100 20.25 3.76 -18.42
CA LYS A 100 21.05 4.60 -19.32
C LYS A 100 20.21 5.27 -20.40
N ALA A 101 19.11 4.64 -20.81
CA ALA A 101 18.22 5.19 -21.82
C ALA A 101 17.20 6.15 -21.21
N ILE A 102 16.48 5.72 -20.15
CA ILE A 102 15.37 6.49 -19.58
C ILE A 102 15.81 7.79 -18.92
N TYR A 103 17.03 7.86 -18.36
CA TYR A 103 17.54 9.04 -17.66
C TYR A 103 18.40 9.96 -18.54
N THR A 104 18.41 9.75 -19.85
CA THR A 104 19.18 10.58 -20.79
C THR A 104 18.61 11.99 -20.88
N SER A 105 17.28 12.13 -20.98
CA SER A 105 16.58 13.41 -21.10
C SER A 105 15.17 13.36 -20.52
N GLU A 106 14.53 14.53 -20.38
CA GLU A 106 13.12 14.63 -20.01
C GLU A 106 12.21 13.91 -21.02
N GLU A 107 12.53 13.98 -22.30
CA GLU A 107 11.75 13.37 -23.37
C GLU A 107 11.81 11.83 -23.30
N THR A 108 13.00 11.26 -23.09
CA THR A 108 13.17 9.81 -22.99
C THR A 108 12.44 9.26 -21.77
N LEU A 109 12.53 9.91 -20.60
CA LEU A 109 11.80 9.56 -19.40
C LEU A 109 10.28 9.63 -19.64
N ARG A 110 9.81 10.75 -20.20
CA ARG A 110 8.39 10.94 -20.52
C ARG A 110 7.87 9.87 -21.47
N SER A 111 8.62 9.56 -22.53
CA SER A 111 8.26 8.52 -23.50
C SER A 111 8.15 7.16 -22.86
N ASP A 112 9.12 6.78 -22.02
CA ASP A 112 9.13 5.50 -21.30
C ASP A 112 7.90 5.37 -20.36
N ILE A 113 7.61 6.39 -19.57
CA ILE A 113 6.42 6.43 -18.69
C ILE A 113 5.13 6.29 -19.51
N LEU A 114 4.98 7.01 -20.61
CA LEU A 114 3.78 6.95 -21.47
C LEU A 114 3.62 5.58 -22.12
N GLN A 115 4.70 4.93 -22.49
CA GLN A 115 4.67 3.57 -23.05
C GLN A 115 4.22 2.55 -21.98
N CYS A 116 4.71 2.68 -20.73
CA CYS A 116 4.28 1.84 -19.61
C CYS A 116 2.78 2.05 -19.35
N ARG A 117 2.33 3.30 -19.24
CA ARG A 117 0.92 3.65 -19.06
C ARG A 117 0.04 3.05 -20.17
N LYS A 118 0.49 3.15 -21.43
CA LYS A 118 -0.23 2.56 -22.58
C LYS A 118 -0.32 1.04 -22.48
N ALA A 119 0.74 0.36 -22.04
CA ALA A 119 0.73 -1.08 -21.85
C ALA A 119 -0.28 -1.49 -20.77
N ILE A 120 -0.31 -0.79 -19.64
CA ILE A 120 -1.29 -1.05 -18.56
C ILE A 120 -2.73 -0.80 -19.07
N LEU A 121 -3.01 0.34 -19.67
CA LEU A 121 -4.35 0.71 -20.14
C LEU A 121 -4.89 -0.22 -21.23
N LYS A 122 -4.03 -0.83 -22.03
CA LYS A 122 -4.44 -1.85 -23.02
C LYS A 122 -5.09 -3.06 -22.34
N VAL A 123 -4.61 -3.44 -21.18
CA VAL A 123 -5.06 -4.61 -20.42
C VAL A 123 -6.18 -4.23 -19.45
N LEU A 124 -6.06 -3.07 -18.81
CA LEU A 124 -6.93 -2.54 -17.77
C LEU A 124 -7.49 -1.16 -18.19
N PRO A 125 -8.49 -1.08 -19.06
CA PRO A 125 -9.00 0.21 -19.59
C PRO A 125 -9.53 1.17 -18.52
N ALA A 126 -10.01 0.66 -17.38
CA ALA A 126 -10.50 1.45 -16.24
C ALA A 126 -9.39 1.80 -15.22
N TRP A 127 -8.13 1.39 -15.47
CA TRP A 127 -7.04 1.67 -14.56
C TRP A 127 -6.78 3.16 -14.43
N ASN A 128 -6.70 3.61 -13.19
CA ASN A 128 -6.37 4.98 -12.84
C ASN A 128 -5.44 4.99 -11.61
N CYS A 129 -4.19 5.38 -11.82
CA CYS A 129 -3.21 5.52 -10.75
C CYS A 129 -2.20 6.62 -11.11
N ASP A 130 -1.86 7.42 -10.14
CA ASP A 130 -0.91 8.54 -10.24
C ASP A 130 0.48 8.20 -9.67
N LEU A 131 0.70 6.95 -9.25
CA LEU A 131 1.97 6.56 -8.65
C LEU A 131 3.01 6.19 -9.69
N TYR A 132 4.21 6.66 -9.44
CA TYR A 132 5.41 6.34 -10.19
C TYR A 132 6.57 6.04 -9.24
N ARG A 133 7.39 5.05 -9.54
CA ARG A 133 8.66 4.83 -8.84
C ARG A 133 9.80 4.87 -9.85
N PHE A 134 10.79 5.72 -9.55
CA PHE A 134 12.01 5.75 -10.34
C PHE A 134 12.76 4.41 -10.20
N PRO A 135 13.16 3.75 -11.30
CA PRO A 135 14.11 2.64 -11.22
C PRO A 135 15.38 3.03 -10.45
N GLY A 136 15.68 2.28 -9.37
CA GLY A 136 16.78 2.60 -8.46
C GLY A 136 16.47 3.71 -7.45
N GLY A 137 15.25 4.21 -7.40
CA GLY A 137 14.84 5.29 -6.50
C GLY A 137 15.11 6.70 -7.04
N SER A 138 14.62 7.70 -6.33
CA SER A 138 14.75 9.10 -6.75
C SER A 138 16.07 9.76 -6.30
N TRP A 139 16.89 9.08 -5.52
CA TRP A 139 18.18 9.59 -5.06
C TRP A 139 19.18 9.73 -6.23
N GLY A 140 19.80 10.89 -6.33
CA GLY A 140 20.72 11.17 -7.43
C GLY A 140 20.08 11.43 -8.79
N ILE A 141 18.77 11.34 -8.91
CA ILE A 141 18.05 11.72 -10.12
C ILE A 141 18.06 13.24 -10.26
N ARG A 142 18.39 13.72 -11.46
CA ARG A 142 18.42 15.15 -11.80
C ARG A 142 17.05 15.80 -11.59
N ASP A 143 17.04 17.03 -11.09
CA ASP A 143 15.79 17.71 -10.70
C ASP A 143 14.85 17.96 -11.87
N GLU A 144 15.39 18.22 -13.08
CA GLU A 144 14.55 18.36 -14.27
C GLU A 144 13.77 17.08 -14.62
N LEU A 145 14.33 15.90 -14.33
CA LEU A 145 13.63 14.62 -14.52
C LEU A 145 12.53 14.42 -13.45
N LYS A 146 12.79 14.83 -12.21
CA LYS A 146 11.76 14.82 -11.17
C LYS A 146 10.60 15.77 -11.49
N GLU A 147 10.91 16.96 -11.97
CA GLU A 147 9.90 17.91 -12.42
C GLU A 147 9.10 17.41 -13.63
N THR A 148 9.72 16.63 -14.52
CA THR A 148 9.00 15.98 -15.63
C THR A 148 7.93 15.03 -15.09
N VAL A 149 8.24 14.17 -14.11
CA VAL A 149 7.26 13.26 -13.48
C VAL A 149 6.13 14.07 -12.85
N LYS A 150 6.44 15.14 -12.14
CA LYS A 150 5.44 16.02 -11.50
C LYS A 150 4.55 16.74 -12.54
N LYS A 151 5.13 17.27 -13.63
CA LYS A 151 4.37 17.86 -14.76
C LYS A 151 3.42 16.85 -15.42
N MET A 152 3.75 15.56 -15.39
CA MET A 152 2.87 14.48 -15.84
C MET A 152 1.75 14.14 -14.85
N LYS A 153 1.63 14.90 -13.75
CA LYS A 153 0.70 14.67 -12.63
C LYS A 153 0.88 13.28 -11.99
N LEU A 154 2.13 12.84 -11.91
CA LEU A 154 2.51 11.62 -11.22
C LEU A 154 3.18 11.96 -9.89
N ARG A 155 2.92 11.17 -8.88
CA ARG A 155 3.52 11.21 -7.56
C ARG A 155 4.63 10.15 -7.50
N ALA A 156 5.88 10.62 -7.46
CA ALA A 156 7.01 9.73 -7.26
C ALA A 156 7.02 9.21 -5.81
N VAL A 157 7.21 7.90 -5.63
CA VAL A 157 7.22 7.25 -4.32
C VAL A 157 8.44 6.36 -4.19
N ASP A 158 9.30 6.68 -3.24
CA ASP A 158 10.40 5.83 -2.81
C ASP A 158 9.96 4.88 -1.69
N TRP A 159 10.92 4.33 -0.96
CA TRP A 159 10.72 3.43 0.18
C TRP A 159 11.51 3.90 1.38
N ASN A 160 11.17 3.41 2.55
CA ASN A 160 11.90 3.67 3.79
C ASN A 160 12.30 2.39 4.54
N ALA A 161 11.99 1.23 3.97
CA ALA A 161 12.49 -0.08 4.36
C ALA A 161 12.66 -0.96 3.12
N SER A 162 13.61 -1.90 3.14
CA SER A 162 13.93 -2.76 2.01
C SER A 162 14.27 -4.17 2.47
N ALA A 163 13.91 -5.17 1.65
CA ALA A 163 14.37 -6.54 1.82
C ALA A 163 15.80 -6.75 1.32
N GLU A 164 16.41 -5.79 0.62
CA GLU A 164 17.73 -5.89 -0.01
C GLU A 164 17.85 -7.06 -1.01
N ASP A 165 16.73 -7.55 -1.52
CA ASP A 165 16.64 -8.74 -2.39
C ASP A 165 17.28 -8.51 -3.76
N ALA A 166 17.22 -7.28 -4.31
CA ALA A 166 17.92 -6.92 -5.55
C ALA A 166 19.43 -6.70 -5.35
N VAL A 167 19.84 -6.26 -4.15
CA VAL A 167 21.26 -6.03 -3.82
C VAL A 167 21.97 -7.32 -3.48
N ASN A 168 21.26 -8.24 -2.83
CA ASN A 168 21.77 -9.53 -2.37
C ASN A 168 20.97 -10.71 -2.94
N PRO A 169 21.04 -10.96 -4.26
CA PRO A 169 20.19 -11.97 -4.92
C PRO A 169 20.46 -13.42 -4.46
N ALA A 170 21.58 -13.65 -3.79
CA ALA A 170 21.94 -14.96 -3.20
C ALA A 170 21.51 -15.10 -1.73
N ALA A 171 20.88 -14.07 -1.15
CA ALA A 171 20.44 -14.12 0.25
C ALA A 171 19.31 -15.13 0.44
N THR A 172 19.32 -15.81 1.60
CA THR A 172 18.22 -16.68 2.01
C THR A 172 16.99 -15.88 2.45
N ALA A 173 15.85 -16.53 2.51
CA ALA A 173 14.61 -15.91 3.00
C ALA A 173 14.76 -15.33 4.42
N ASP A 174 15.44 -16.04 5.32
CA ASP A 174 15.71 -15.56 6.68
C ASP A 174 16.60 -14.30 6.67
N LYS A 175 17.59 -14.25 5.78
CA LYS A 175 18.45 -13.08 5.66
C LYS A 175 17.69 -11.87 5.11
N LEU A 176 16.81 -12.08 4.14
CA LEU A 176 15.93 -11.00 3.64
C LEU A 176 15.01 -10.48 4.76
N PHE A 177 14.47 -11.39 5.57
CA PHE A 177 13.69 -11.01 6.74
C PHE A 177 14.49 -10.13 7.72
N ASP A 178 15.74 -10.51 8.04
CA ASP A 178 16.63 -9.71 8.88
C ASP A 178 16.89 -8.31 8.31
N TYR A 179 17.08 -8.20 6.98
CA TYR A 179 17.23 -6.90 6.32
C TYR A 179 15.97 -6.05 6.43
N VAL A 180 14.79 -6.65 6.25
CA VAL A 180 13.52 -5.96 6.45
C VAL A 180 13.42 -5.39 7.87
N LEU A 181 13.72 -6.19 8.89
CA LEU A 181 13.65 -5.74 10.29
C LEU A 181 14.65 -4.63 10.57
N SER A 182 15.88 -4.78 10.11
CA SER A 182 16.95 -3.80 10.30
C SER A 182 16.60 -2.47 9.62
N SER A 183 16.14 -2.51 8.37
CA SER A 183 15.81 -1.31 7.61
C SER A 183 14.51 -0.65 8.09
N ALA A 184 13.52 -1.42 8.52
CA ALA A 184 12.27 -0.88 9.06
C ALA A 184 12.48 -0.18 10.42
N GLY A 185 13.33 -0.75 11.29
CA GLY A 185 13.58 -0.20 12.62
C GLY A 185 12.29 -0.01 13.43
N ASN A 186 12.15 1.16 14.04
CA ASN A 186 10.97 1.51 14.85
C ASN A 186 9.99 2.45 14.12
N ARG A 187 10.02 2.51 12.78
CA ARG A 187 9.13 3.40 12.02
C ARG A 187 7.68 3.01 12.19
N LYS A 188 6.82 4.00 12.39
CA LYS A 188 5.36 3.79 12.48
C LYS A 188 4.72 3.60 11.11
N HIS A 189 5.26 4.26 10.08
CA HIS A 189 4.77 4.17 8.71
C HIS A 189 5.87 3.64 7.81
N ILE A 190 5.63 2.48 7.22
CA ILE A 190 6.61 1.75 6.43
C ILE A 190 6.13 1.64 4.98
N VAL A 191 7.01 1.99 4.06
CA VAL A 191 6.91 1.61 2.64
C VAL A 191 8.04 0.62 2.40
N LEU A 192 7.69 -0.66 2.29
CA LEU A 192 8.64 -1.76 2.16
C LEU A 192 8.88 -2.10 0.69
N LEU A 193 10.13 -1.95 0.24
CA LEU A 193 10.57 -2.39 -1.08
C LEU A 193 10.93 -3.88 -1.07
N MET A 194 10.35 -4.59 -2.01
CA MET A 194 10.67 -5.94 -2.44
C MET A 194 10.56 -6.01 -3.97
N HIS A 195 10.96 -7.12 -4.58
CA HIS A 195 10.86 -7.31 -6.02
C HIS A 195 10.10 -8.59 -6.37
N ASP A 196 9.31 -8.51 -7.45
CA ASP A 196 8.62 -9.66 -8.06
C ASP A 196 9.12 -9.97 -9.48
N GLY A 197 10.31 -9.47 -9.80
CA GLY A 197 11.06 -9.78 -11.01
C GLY A 197 11.43 -11.26 -11.13
N VAL A 198 12.17 -11.61 -12.17
CA VAL A 198 12.62 -13.00 -12.40
C VAL A 198 13.68 -13.40 -11.36
N GLY A 199 13.49 -14.55 -10.71
CA GLY A 199 14.51 -15.13 -9.83
C GLY A 199 14.35 -14.80 -8.33
N TYR A 200 13.41 -13.97 -7.92
CA TYR A 200 13.21 -13.56 -6.52
C TYR A 200 12.49 -14.61 -5.64
N LYS A 201 12.94 -15.87 -5.71
CA LYS A 201 12.37 -16.98 -4.91
C LYS A 201 12.50 -16.76 -3.41
N ALA A 202 13.60 -16.18 -2.96
CA ALA A 202 13.81 -15.90 -1.55
C ALA A 202 12.81 -14.86 -1.01
N THR A 203 12.41 -13.88 -1.82
CA THR A 203 11.36 -12.90 -1.50
C THR A 203 10.02 -13.60 -1.29
N VAL A 204 9.63 -14.50 -2.21
CA VAL A 204 8.43 -15.33 -2.06
C VAL A 204 8.45 -16.11 -0.74
N GLN A 205 9.58 -16.73 -0.41
CA GLN A 205 9.73 -17.54 0.81
C GLN A 205 9.73 -16.68 2.10
N ALA A 206 10.26 -15.46 2.04
CA ALA A 206 10.32 -14.55 3.19
C ALA A 206 8.97 -13.87 3.48
N LEU A 207 8.13 -13.66 2.46
CA LEU A 207 6.93 -12.86 2.53
C LEU A 207 5.93 -13.29 3.63
N PRO A 208 5.61 -14.59 3.85
CA PRO A 208 4.71 -14.99 4.93
C PRO A 208 5.22 -14.56 6.31
N LYS A 209 6.52 -14.76 6.56
CA LYS A 209 7.16 -14.40 7.84
C LYS A 209 7.17 -12.88 8.06
N ILE A 210 7.40 -12.10 7.00
CA ILE A 210 7.31 -10.63 7.03
C ILE A 210 5.89 -10.19 7.39
N ILE A 211 4.87 -10.72 6.72
CA ILE A 211 3.47 -10.37 6.98
C ILE A 211 3.08 -10.71 8.42
N GLN A 212 3.39 -11.92 8.87
CA GLN A 212 3.09 -12.37 10.23
C GLN A 212 3.74 -11.44 11.27
N TYR A 213 5.03 -11.13 11.13
CA TYR A 213 5.76 -10.27 12.06
C TYR A 213 5.11 -8.89 12.21
N PHE A 214 4.82 -8.19 11.10
CA PHE A 214 4.25 -6.85 11.18
C PHE A 214 2.82 -6.86 11.70
N ARG A 215 2.04 -7.91 11.40
CA ARG A 215 0.70 -8.13 11.98
C ARG A 215 0.77 -8.27 13.51
N GLU A 216 1.68 -9.10 14.02
CA GLU A 216 1.89 -9.29 15.47
C GLU A 216 2.39 -8.02 16.15
N LYS A 217 3.11 -7.15 15.44
CA LYS A 217 3.55 -5.83 15.92
C LYS A 217 2.46 -4.75 15.82
N GLY A 218 1.25 -5.11 15.39
CA GLY A 218 0.10 -4.22 15.31
C GLY A 218 0.11 -3.26 14.12
N TYR A 219 0.86 -3.55 13.06
CA TYR A 219 0.80 -2.76 11.83
C TYR A 219 -0.45 -3.09 11.01
N LYS A 220 -1.09 -2.06 10.47
CA LYS A 220 -2.15 -2.19 9.47
C LYS A 220 -1.55 -2.20 8.08
N PHE A 221 -1.90 -3.20 7.28
CA PHE A 221 -1.49 -3.28 5.88
C PHE A 221 -2.36 -2.35 5.04
N GLN A 222 -1.72 -1.48 4.25
CA GLN A 222 -2.38 -0.47 3.43
C GLN A 222 -1.80 -0.45 2.02
N LEU A 223 -2.57 0.04 1.07
CA LEU A 223 -2.07 0.45 -0.24
C LEU A 223 -1.43 1.84 -0.16
N LEU A 224 -0.44 2.12 -1.03
CA LEU A 224 0.14 3.46 -1.18
C LEU A 224 -0.88 4.48 -1.66
#